data_3d23799d83470de3c8d0dfd39ed90c0a
#
_entry.id   3d23799d83470de3c8d0dfd39ed90c0a
#
_cell.length_a   1.000
_cell.length_b   1.000
_cell.length_c   1.000
_cell.angle_alpha   90.00
_cell.angle_beta   90.00
_cell.angle_gamma   90.00
#
_symmetry.space_group_name_H-M   'P 1'
#
loop_
_entity.id
_entity.type
_entity.pdbx_description
1 polymer ?
#
loop_
_entity_poly.entity_id
_entity_poly.type
_entity_poly.pdbx_seq_one_letter_code
_entity_poly.pdbx_strand_id
1 'polypeptide(L)'
;ARFKEALQEIRGLTRETAVVFKPEMVRLCADAGVALVLVKKIKNVPWNGATEWLAADKAMILLSLRGKGEDRFWFSFFHEAGHVLHDSKKELLINDGQSQDEKEKQADRFAAEIMVPEKHDKHIKNLRSKKEVIDYAAKLGVSAGIVAGRYQYLNNDWARFKNLIRKFRWAD
;
A
#
# COMPACT_ATOMS: atom_id res chain seq x y z
N ALA A 1 12.59 13.30 3.45
CA ALA A 1 13.11 13.12 2.07
C ALA A 1 13.33 11.61 1.79
N ARG A 2 14.24 10.94 2.52
CA ARG A 2 14.64 9.52 2.25
C ARG A 2 13.46 8.54 2.17
N PHE A 3 12.51 8.59 3.12
CA PHE A 3 11.39 7.64 3.10
C PHE A 3 10.49 7.84 1.88
N LYS A 4 10.26 9.07 1.46
CA LYS A 4 9.46 9.35 0.26
C LYS A 4 10.12 8.82 -1.03
N GLU A 5 11.44 8.86 -1.11
CA GLU A 5 12.22 8.27 -2.20
C GLU A 5 12.13 6.73 -2.16
N ALA A 6 12.34 6.13 -0.98
CA ALA A 6 12.18 4.69 -0.80
C ALA A 6 10.79 4.17 -1.22
N LEU A 7 9.73 4.94 -0.97
CA LEU A 7 8.37 4.55 -1.37
C LEU A 7 8.20 4.51 -2.90
N GLN A 8 8.90 5.34 -3.67
CA GLN A 8 8.88 5.27 -5.13
C GLN A 8 9.59 4.01 -5.64
N GLU A 9 10.70 3.62 -5.01
CA GLU A 9 11.38 2.36 -5.34
C GLU A 9 10.51 1.16 -4.97
N ILE A 10 9.92 1.15 -3.76
CA ILE A 10 9.00 0.11 -3.29
C ILE A 10 7.78 -0.02 -4.22
N ARG A 11 7.29 1.08 -4.77
CA ARG A 11 6.20 1.04 -5.76
C ARG A 11 6.58 0.20 -6.98
N GLY A 12 7.79 0.29 -7.45
CA GLY A 12 8.32 -0.55 -8.55
C GLY A 12 8.36 -2.04 -8.20
N LEU A 13 8.60 -2.38 -6.93
CA LEU A 13 8.64 -3.76 -6.44
C LEU A 13 7.28 -4.47 -6.48
N THR A 14 6.19 -3.76 -6.68
CA THR A 14 4.85 -4.37 -6.82
C THR A 14 4.78 -5.39 -7.95
N ARG A 15 5.67 -5.30 -8.95
CA ARG A 15 5.76 -6.24 -10.08
C ARG A 15 6.54 -7.52 -9.74
N GLU A 16 7.34 -7.47 -8.68
CA GLU A 16 8.23 -8.55 -8.29
C GLU A 16 7.50 -9.66 -7.51
N THR A 17 8.14 -10.83 -7.39
CA THR A 17 7.67 -11.90 -6.54
C THR A 17 7.95 -11.60 -5.05
N ALA A 18 7.24 -12.28 -4.15
CA ALA A 18 7.42 -12.06 -2.72
C ALA A 18 8.84 -12.37 -2.21
N VAL A 19 9.54 -13.29 -2.85
CA VAL A 19 10.94 -13.63 -2.55
C VAL A 19 11.86 -12.44 -2.81
N VAL A 20 11.55 -11.64 -3.84
CA VAL A 20 12.32 -10.45 -4.21
C VAL A 20 11.84 -9.23 -3.43
N PHE A 21 10.55 -8.91 -3.49
CA PHE A 21 10.09 -7.64 -2.93
C PHE A 21 10.16 -7.59 -1.40
N LYS A 22 9.94 -8.70 -0.68
CA LYS A 22 9.87 -8.71 0.77
C LYS A 22 11.18 -8.25 1.44
N PRO A 23 12.35 -8.86 1.16
CA PRO A 23 13.61 -8.40 1.76
C PRO A 23 13.95 -6.97 1.33
N GLU A 24 13.66 -6.60 0.09
CA GLU A 24 13.99 -5.27 -0.44
C GLU A 24 13.11 -4.17 0.19
N MET A 25 11.81 -4.41 0.40
CA MET A 25 10.95 -3.51 1.16
C MET A 25 11.48 -3.27 2.58
N VAL A 26 11.86 -4.36 3.27
CA VAL A 26 12.40 -4.27 4.63
C VAL A 26 13.67 -3.43 4.64
N ARG A 27 14.59 -3.67 3.70
CA ARG A 27 15.84 -2.92 3.56
C ARG A 27 15.58 -1.43 3.28
N LEU A 28 14.78 -1.11 2.26
CA LEU A 28 14.48 0.27 1.87
C LEU A 28 13.79 1.06 3.00
N CYS A 29 12.87 0.43 3.72
CA CYS A 29 12.24 1.03 4.89
C CYS A 29 13.27 1.29 5.99
N ALA A 30 14.12 0.30 6.32
CA ALA A 30 15.12 0.41 7.37
C ALA A 30 16.15 1.51 7.08
N ASP A 31 16.62 1.62 5.84
CA ASP A 31 17.54 2.67 5.37
C ASP A 31 16.93 4.08 5.52
N ALA A 32 15.61 4.16 5.54
CA ALA A 32 14.86 5.40 5.75
C ALA A 32 14.40 5.63 7.22
N GLY A 33 14.82 4.79 8.16
CA GLY A 33 14.45 4.90 9.58
C GLY A 33 13.07 4.31 9.92
N VAL A 34 12.52 3.44 9.06
CA VAL A 34 11.22 2.79 9.26
C VAL A 34 11.40 1.28 9.39
N ALA A 35 11.06 0.71 10.54
CA ALA A 35 11.03 -0.74 10.73
C ALA A 35 9.76 -1.32 10.11
N LEU A 36 9.88 -2.14 9.06
CA LEU A 36 8.77 -2.88 8.50
C LEU A 36 8.69 -4.30 9.07
N VAL A 37 7.60 -4.60 9.77
CA VAL A 37 7.37 -5.90 10.40
C VAL A 37 6.15 -6.57 9.76
N LEU A 38 6.37 -7.71 9.12
CA LEU A 38 5.31 -8.51 8.53
C LEU A 38 4.86 -9.57 9.55
N VAL A 39 3.58 -9.55 9.91
CA VAL A 39 3.01 -10.45 10.92
C VAL A 39 1.97 -11.40 10.33
N LYS A 40 1.91 -12.61 10.85
CA LYS A 40 0.79 -13.54 10.54
C LYS A 40 -0.51 -12.92 11.06
N LYS A 41 -1.62 -13.15 10.33
CA LYS A 41 -2.94 -12.70 10.78
C LYS A 41 -3.23 -13.25 12.17
N ILE A 42 -3.45 -12.35 13.13
CA ILE A 42 -3.94 -12.72 14.46
C ILE A 42 -5.46 -12.87 14.36
N LYS A 43 -5.97 -13.99 14.86
CA LYS A 43 -7.42 -14.26 14.89
C LYS A 43 -8.13 -13.17 15.70
N ASN A 44 -9.24 -12.66 15.19
CA ASN A 44 -10.06 -11.59 15.80
C ASN A 44 -9.43 -10.19 15.87
N VAL A 45 -8.27 -9.97 15.24
CA VAL A 45 -7.70 -8.62 15.08
C VAL A 45 -8.13 -8.07 13.71
N PRO A 46 -8.89 -6.97 13.66
CA PRO A 46 -9.46 -6.46 12.40
C PRO A 46 -8.48 -5.67 11.53
N TRP A 47 -7.24 -5.46 11.98
CA TRP A 47 -6.27 -4.58 11.31
C TRP A 47 -5.56 -5.25 10.15
N ASN A 48 -5.33 -4.48 9.08
CA ASN A 48 -4.45 -4.84 7.97
C ASN A 48 -3.02 -4.34 8.20
N GLY A 49 -2.87 -3.21 8.88
CA GLY A 49 -1.62 -2.59 9.26
C GLY A 49 -1.77 -1.72 10.50
N ALA A 50 -0.67 -1.25 11.03
CA ALA A 50 -0.59 -0.26 12.08
C ALA A 50 0.76 0.45 12.02
N THR A 51 0.77 1.74 12.35
CA THR A 51 1.97 2.59 12.42
C THR A 51 2.20 3.06 13.84
N GLU A 52 3.44 3.01 14.28
CA GLU A 52 3.85 3.52 15.59
C GLU A 52 5.19 4.26 15.49
N TRP A 53 5.32 5.38 16.22
CA TRP A 53 6.58 6.09 16.36
C TRP A 53 7.33 5.57 17.59
N LEU A 54 8.48 4.94 17.37
CA LEU A 54 9.35 4.40 18.42
C LEU A 54 10.30 5.47 19.01
N ALA A 55 10.67 6.46 18.21
CA ALA A 55 11.50 7.59 18.58
C ALA A 55 11.25 8.74 17.60
N ALA A 56 11.88 9.89 17.86
CA ALA A 56 11.71 11.09 17.01
C ALA A 56 12.08 10.89 15.53
N ASP A 57 12.92 9.91 15.23
CA ASP A 57 13.43 9.60 13.88
C ASP A 57 13.23 8.14 13.47
N LYS A 58 12.46 7.38 14.26
CA LYS A 58 12.24 5.95 14.06
C LYS A 58 10.74 5.62 14.13
N ALA A 59 10.18 5.15 13.03
CA ALA A 59 8.82 4.64 12.97
C ALA A 59 8.82 3.11 12.77
N MET A 60 7.70 2.47 13.10
CA MET A 60 7.45 1.07 12.81
C MET A 60 6.13 0.94 12.05
N ILE A 61 6.13 0.14 11.01
CA ILE A 61 4.95 -0.30 10.28
C ILE A 61 4.76 -1.78 10.53
N LEU A 62 3.65 -2.16 11.14
CA LEU A 62 3.18 -3.54 11.24
C LEU A 62 2.24 -3.81 10.07
N LEU A 63 2.44 -4.90 9.34
CA LEU A 63 1.61 -5.24 8.18
C LEU A 63 1.21 -6.73 8.21
N SER A 64 -0.07 -7.02 8.05
CA SER A 64 -0.58 -8.37 8.01
C SER A 64 -1.06 -8.79 6.61
N LEU A 65 -1.05 -10.10 6.31
CA LEU A 65 -1.60 -10.64 5.06
C LEU A 65 -3.12 -10.89 5.15
N ARG A 66 -3.85 -10.01 5.85
CA ARG A 66 -5.30 -10.09 5.89
C ARG A 66 -5.88 -9.87 4.48
N GLY A 67 -6.76 -10.80 4.03
CA GLY A 67 -7.38 -10.70 2.70
C GLY A 67 -6.55 -11.30 1.56
N LYS A 68 -5.25 -11.56 1.76
CA LYS A 68 -4.34 -12.29 0.84
C LYS A 68 -4.17 -11.68 -0.57
N GLY A 69 -4.95 -10.70 -0.98
CA GLY A 69 -4.82 -10.04 -2.29
C GLY A 69 -3.66 -9.04 -2.29
N GLU A 70 -2.87 -9.03 -3.37
CA GLU A 70 -1.75 -8.10 -3.52
C GLU A 70 -2.20 -6.64 -3.53
N ASP A 71 -3.33 -6.35 -4.13
CA ASP A 71 -3.94 -5.02 -4.17
C ASP A 71 -4.17 -4.45 -2.78
N ARG A 72 -4.74 -5.26 -1.88
CA ARG A 72 -4.97 -4.89 -0.47
C ARG A 72 -3.68 -4.81 0.32
N PHE A 73 -2.73 -5.73 0.08
CA PHE A 73 -1.44 -5.72 0.75
C PHE A 73 -0.68 -4.42 0.47
N TRP A 74 -0.57 -4.05 -0.81
CA TRP A 74 0.12 -2.83 -1.22
C TRP A 74 -0.61 -1.57 -0.78
N PHE A 75 -1.95 -1.56 -0.86
CA PHE A 75 -2.74 -0.45 -0.35
C PHE A 75 -2.50 -0.24 1.15
N SER A 76 -2.58 -1.31 1.95
CA SER A 76 -2.33 -1.23 3.39
C SER A 76 -0.92 -0.73 3.70
N PHE A 77 0.10 -1.21 2.98
CA PHE A 77 1.47 -0.71 3.18
C PHE A 77 1.59 0.79 2.90
N PHE A 78 1.07 1.26 1.77
CA PHE A 78 1.15 2.69 1.43
C PHE A 78 0.26 3.56 2.31
N HIS A 79 -0.85 3.03 2.83
CA HIS A 79 -1.68 3.69 3.82
C HIS A 79 -0.89 3.96 5.12
N GLU A 80 -0.26 2.92 5.68
CA GLU A 80 0.59 3.06 6.86
C GLU A 80 1.80 3.99 6.61
N ALA A 81 2.38 3.92 5.42
CA ALA A 81 3.42 4.85 5.02
C ALA A 81 2.92 6.31 4.93
N GLY A 82 1.64 6.49 4.59
CA GLY A 82 0.97 7.80 4.65
C GLY A 82 0.97 8.38 6.05
N HIS A 83 0.63 7.58 7.07
CA HIS A 83 0.72 7.99 8.48
C HIS A 83 2.16 8.37 8.87
N VAL A 84 3.16 7.58 8.49
CA VAL A 84 4.57 7.93 8.76
C VAL A 84 4.97 9.28 8.15
N LEU A 85 4.44 9.63 6.98
CA LEU A 85 4.79 10.87 6.28
C LEU A 85 4.02 12.11 6.77
N HIS A 86 2.79 11.92 7.20
CA HIS A 86 1.84 13.01 7.45
C HIS A 86 1.53 13.23 8.93
N ASP A 87 1.56 12.17 9.74
CA ASP A 87 1.34 12.30 11.18
C ASP A 87 2.62 12.87 11.82
N SER A 88 2.53 14.07 12.30
CA SER A 88 3.70 14.74 12.84
C SER A 88 4.09 14.15 14.20
N LYS A 89 5.40 14.07 14.43
CA LYS A 89 6.01 13.68 15.72
C LYS A 89 5.56 14.55 16.91
N LYS A 90 5.05 15.76 16.64
CA LYS A 90 4.55 16.70 17.65
C LYS A 90 3.14 16.36 18.13
N GLU A 91 2.40 15.54 17.39
CA GLU A 91 1.00 15.23 17.71
C GLU A 91 0.82 14.34 18.94
N LEU A 92 1.86 13.63 19.37
CA LEU A 92 1.89 12.99 20.70
C LEU A 92 1.84 14.01 21.85
N LEU A 93 2.09 15.31 21.58
CA LEU A 93 2.19 16.36 22.59
C LEU A 93 1.26 17.55 22.37
N ILE A 94 0.67 17.74 21.19
CA ILE A 94 -0.20 18.88 20.86
C ILE A 94 -1.37 18.35 20.03
N ASN A 95 -2.58 18.56 20.53
CA ASN A 95 -3.81 18.31 19.80
C ASN A 95 -3.88 19.31 18.64
N ASP A 96 -3.47 18.92 17.42
CA ASP A 96 -3.39 19.79 16.24
C ASP A 96 -4.76 20.09 15.60
N GLY A 97 -5.83 19.60 16.22
CA GLY A 97 -7.21 19.85 15.79
C GLY A 97 -7.68 19.01 14.61
N GLN A 98 -6.83 18.15 14.02
CA GLN A 98 -7.29 17.18 13.01
C GLN A 98 -8.01 16.00 13.69
N SER A 99 -9.16 15.63 13.14
CA SER A 99 -9.85 14.42 13.58
C SER A 99 -9.13 13.15 13.08
N GLN A 100 -9.26 12.05 13.81
CA GLN A 100 -8.74 10.74 13.37
C GLN A 100 -9.26 10.38 11.96
N ASP A 101 -10.53 10.68 11.67
CA ASP A 101 -11.13 10.44 10.35
C ASP A 101 -10.46 11.22 9.21
N GLU A 102 -9.95 12.42 9.47
CA GLU A 102 -9.23 13.20 8.46
C GLU A 102 -7.86 12.61 8.16
N LYS A 103 -7.14 12.14 9.18
CA LYS A 103 -5.85 11.46 9.04
C LYS A 103 -6.00 10.16 8.23
N GLU A 104 -7.02 9.35 8.54
CA GLU A 104 -7.33 8.14 7.78
C GLU A 104 -7.63 8.46 6.30
N LYS A 105 -8.46 9.46 6.03
CA LYS A 105 -8.75 9.91 4.65
C LYS A 105 -7.51 10.45 3.93
N GLN A 106 -6.59 11.07 4.64
CA GLN A 106 -5.33 11.54 4.07
C GLN A 106 -4.42 10.37 3.72
N ALA A 107 -4.30 9.38 4.61
CA ALA A 107 -3.53 8.15 4.37
C ALA A 107 -4.12 7.34 3.20
N ASP A 108 -5.45 7.21 3.12
CA ASP A 108 -6.14 6.57 2.00
C ASP A 108 -5.87 7.26 0.67
N ARG A 109 -5.98 8.59 0.64
CA ARG A 109 -5.67 9.38 -0.57
C ARG A 109 -4.22 9.23 -0.99
N PHE A 110 -3.29 9.26 -0.03
CA PHE A 110 -1.88 9.04 -0.30
C PHE A 110 -1.61 7.65 -0.89
N ALA A 111 -2.18 6.59 -0.29
CA ALA A 111 -2.04 5.22 -0.77
C ALA A 111 -2.59 5.07 -2.20
N ALA A 112 -3.79 5.60 -2.45
CA ALA A 112 -4.40 5.55 -3.77
C ALA A 112 -3.54 6.28 -4.81
N GLU A 113 -3.08 7.50 -4.49
CA GLU A 113 -2.34 8.35 -5.42
C GLU A 113 -0.93 7.80 -5.72
N ILE A 114 -0.22 7.26 -4.73
CA ILE A 114 1.12 6.69 -4.97
C ILE A 114 1.03 5.40 -5.81
N MET A 115 0.02 4.58 -5.60
CA MET A 115 -0.18 3.34 -6.37
C MET A 115 -0.62 3.63 -7.79
N VAL A 116 -1.69 4.40 -7.94
CA VAL A 116 -2.29 4.77 -9.23
C VAL A 116 -2.85 6.18 -9.13
N PRO A 117 -2.16 7.19 -9.68
CA PRO A 117 -2.65 8.57 -9.66
C PRO A 117 -4.06 8.72 -10.25
N GLU A 118 -4.88 9.55 -9.62
CA GLU A 118 -6.30 9.74 -9.96
C GLU A 118 -6.54 10.10 -11.44
N LYS A 119 -5.59 10.81 -12.05
CA LYS A 119 -5.63 11.15 -13.49
C LYS A 119 -5.80 9.93 -14.41
N HIS A 120 -5.49 8.73 -13.94
CA HIS A 120 -5.62 7.46 -14.67
C HIS A 120 -6.99 6.79 -14.49
N ASP A 121 -7.82 7.24 -13.56
CA ASP A 121 -9.08 6.60 -13.19
C ASP A 121 -10.07 6.51 -14.35
N LYS A 122 -10.20 7.59 -15.13
CA LYS A 122 -11.07 7.61 -16.31
C LYS A 122 -10.68 6.53 -17.32
N HIS A 123 -9.39 6.30 -17.54
CA HIS A 123 -8.90 5.27 -18.43
C HIS A 123 -9.13 3.88 -17.85
N ILE A 124 -8.74 3.67 -16.58
CA ILE A 124 -8.88 2.38 -15.89
C ILE A 124 -10.34 1.94 -15.84
N LYS A 125 -11.26 2.85 -15.54
CA LYS A 125 -12.69 2.58 -15.47
C LYS A 125 -13.24 1.99 -16.77
N ASN A 126 -12.61 2.29 -17.91
CA ASN A 126 -13.04 1.89 -19.24
C ASN A 126 -12.30 0.66 -19.80
N LEU A 127 -11.38 0.04 -19.06
CA LEU A 127 -10.67 -1.17 -19.48
C LEU A 127 -11.66 -2.34 -19.66
N ARG A 128 -11.51 -3.11 -20.75
CA ARG A 128 -12.46 -4.15 -21.12
C ARG A 128 -11.89 -5.55 -21.11
N SER A 129 -10.58 -5.70 -21.24
CA SER A 129 -9.90 -7.00 -21.33
C SER A 129 -8.74 -7.12 -20.34
N LYS A 130 -8.38 -8.37 -20.01
CA LYS A 130 -7.19 -8.64 -19.17
C LYS A 130 -5.92 -8.10 -19.82
N LYS A 131 -5.82 -8.21 -21.14
CA LYS A 131 -4.66 -7.70 -21.87
C LYS A 131 -4.50 -6.19 -21.67
N GLU A 132 -5.57 -5.43 -21.80
CA GLU A 132 -5.55 -3.98 -21.55
C GLU A 132 -5.11 -3.65 -20.10
N VAL A 133 -5.58 -4.40 -19.10
CA VAL A 133 -5.17 -4.22 -17.70
C VAL A 133 -3.67 -4.47 -17.54
N ILE A 134 -3.15 -5.56 -18.11
CA ILE A 134 -1.73 -5.93 -18.02
C ILE A 134 -0.86 -4.88 -18.73
N ASP A 135 -1.21 -4.50 -19.94
CA ASP A 135 -0.47 -3.52 -20.74
C ASP A 135 -0.45 -2.14 -20.03
N TYR A 136 -1.59 -1.76 -19.45
CA TYR A 136 -1.68 -0.48 -18.73
C TYR A 136 -0.91 -0.50 -17.40
N ALA A 137 -0.93 -1.59 -16.68
CA ALA A 137 -0.13 -1.78 -15.47
C ALA A 137 1.38 -1.69 -15.77
N ALA A 138 1.83 -2.32 -16.85
CA ALA A 138 3.21 -2.22 -17.32
C ALA A 138 3.60 -0.76 -17.62
N LYS A 139 2.72 -0.01 -18.30
CA LYS A 139 2.91 1.42 -18.58
C LYS A 139 3.01 2.27 -17.30
N LEU A 140 2.23 1.93 -16.28
CA LEU A 140 2.25 2.61 -14.97
C LEU A 140 3.42 2.16 -14.08
N GLY A 141 4.11 1.08 -14.41
CA GLY A 141 5.18 0.51 -13.60
C GLY A 141 4.71 -0.16 -12.31
N VAL A 142 3.50 -0.72 -12.30
CA VAL A 142 2.91 -1.47 -11.16
C VAL A 142 2.43 -2.84 -11.60
N SER A 143 2.06 -3.71 -10.64
CA SER A 143 1.48 -5.02 -10.97
C SER A 143 0.09 -4.89 -11.59
N ALA A 144 -0.27 -5.88 -12.41
CA ALA A 144 -1.61 -5.96 -13.00
C ALA A 144 -2.72 -6.08 -11.94
N GLY A 145 -2.42 -6.70 -10.80
CA GLY A 145 -3.36 -6.83 -9.68
C GLY A 145 -3.71 -5.48 -9.03
N ILE A 146 -2.79 -4.53 -8.99
CA ILE A 146 -3.06 -3.18 -8.50
C ILE A 146 -4.06 -2.45 -9.43
N VAL A 147 -3.85 -2.50 -10.74
CA VAL A 147 -4.77 -1.90 -11.72
C VAL A 147 -6.13 -2.61 -11.72
N ALA A 148 -6.12 -3.95 -11.58
CA ALA A 148 -7.36 -4.72 -11.44
C ALA A 148 -8.15 -4.33 -10.18
N GLY A 149 -7.48 -4.20 -9.04
CA GLY A 149 -8.10 -3.73 -7.79
C GLY A 149 -8.66 -2.32 -7.91
N ARG A 150 -7.92 -1.40 -8.56
CA ARG A 150 -8.41 -0.04 -8.83
C ARG A 150 -9.64 -0.04 -9.74
N TYR A 151 -9.65 -0.87 -10.80
CA TYR A 151 -10.81 -1.06 -11.66
C TYR A 151 -12.04 -1.53 -10.87
N GLN A 152 -11.85 -2.56 -10.02
CA GLN A 152 -12.92 -3.12 -9.20
C GLN A 152 -13.53 -2.06 -8.28
N TYR A 153 -12.71 -1.26 -7.63
CA TYR A 153 -13.15 -0.17 -6.78
C TYR A 153 -13.93 0.89 -7.56
N LEU A 154 -13.41 1.36 -8.70
CA LEU A 154 -14.03 2.41 -9.51
C LEU A 154 -15.37 2.02 -10.14
N ASN A 155 -15.55 0.72 -10.44
CA ASN A 155 -16.75 0.20 -11.08
C ASN A 155 -17.68 -0.54 -10.12
N ASN A 156 -17.30 -0.68 -8.85
CA ASN A 156 -17.98 -1.53 -7.87
C ASN A 156 -18.20 -2.97 -8.39
N ASP A 157 -17.24 -3.50 -9.16
CA ASP A 157 -17.29 -4.82 -9.79
C ASP A 157 -16.13 -5.70 -9.30
N TRP A 158 -16.34 -6.34 -8.18
CA TRP A 158 -15.34 -7.14 -7.47
C TRP A 158 -15.03 -8.51 -8.12
N ALA A 159 -15.80 -8.90 -9.12
CA ALA A 159 -15.60 -10.16 -9.84
C ALA A 159 -14.67 -9.99 -11.04
N ARG A 160 -14.74 -8.84 -11.71
CA ARG A 160 -13.99 -8.60 -12.93
C ARG A 160 -12.50 -8.47 -12.66
N PHE A 161 -11.69 -9.10 -13.50
CA PHE A 161 -10.22 -9.14 -13.41
C PHE A 161 -9.66 -9.73 -12.11
N LYS A 162 -10.48 -10.35 -11.27
CA LYS A 162 -10.10 -10.98 -9.99
C LYS A 162 -8.91 -11.94 -10.11
N ASN A 163 -8.79 -12.62 -11.22
CA ASN A 163 -7.70 -13.58 -11.49
C ASN A 163 -6.35 -12.91 -11.84
N LEU A 164 -6.32 -11.60 -12.03
CA LEU A 164 -5.08 -10.83 -12.17
C LEU A 164 -4.50 -10.42 -10.81
N ILE A 165 -5.28 -10.51 -9.74
CA ILE A 165 -4.86 -10.17 -8.38
C ILE A 165 -4.17 -11.39 -7.77
N ARG A 166 -2.85 -11.32 -7.59
CA ARG A 166 -2.06 -12.37 -6.96
C ARG A 166 -2.48 -12.57 -5.50
N LYS A 167 -2.38 -13.79 -5.01
CA LYS A 167 -2.65 -14.14 -3.62
C LYS A 167 -1.33 -14.40 -2.90
N PHE A 168 -1.07 -13.65 -1.85
CA PHE A 168 0.09 -13.87 -0.99
C PHE A 168 -0.24 -14.90 0.10
N ARG A 169 0.76 -15.71 0.43
CA ARG A 169 0.69 -16.71 1.49
C ARG A 169 1.98 -16.67 2.30
N TRP A 170 1.89 -16.98 3.57
CA TRP A 170 3.07 -17.29 4.36
C TRP A 170 3.65 -18.61 3.85
N ALA A 171 4.98 -18.70 3.76
CA ALA A 171 5.66 -19.99 3.65
C ALA A 171 5.50 -20.70 5.00
N ASP A 172 5.17 -21.98 4.96
CA ASP A 172 5.09 -22.85 6.12
C ASP A 172 6.49 -23.11 6.68
#